data_3300f84d40a68d8d6dd4047c97b6389c
#
_entry.id   3300f84d40a68d8d6dd4047c97b6389c
#
_cell.length_a   1.000
_cell.length_b   1.000
_cell.length_c   1.000
_cell.angle_alpha   90.00
_cell.angle_beta   90.00
_cell.angle_gamma   90.00
#
_symmetry.space_group_name_H-M   'P 1'
#
loop_
_entity.id
_entity.type
_entity.pdbx_description
1 polymer ?
#
loop_
_entity_poly.entity_id
_entity_poly.type
_entity_poly.pdbx_seq_one_letter_code
_entity_poly.pdbx_strand_id
1 'polypeptide(L)'
;MRGPLRILAAAAALASAAAWAQSPSASGRDIFLRADKGNCIACHQVPEGAGPAVRANMGPRLDAARLKGWDRARLRALLDDPMRANPDTVMPPYGRHRLLDAGEIERVIDYLHALP
;
A
#
# COMPACT_ATOMS: atom_id res chain seq x y z
N MET A 1 75.21 -16.44 1.92
CA MET A 1 74.34 -15.28 2.34
C MET A 1 72.93 -15.58 1.89
N ARG A 2 72.08 -15.92 2.83
CA ARG A 2 70.69 -16.31 2.55
C ARG A 2 69.77 -15.20 3.00
N GLY A 3 69.14 -14.50 2.04
CA GLY A 3 68.14 -13.47 2.32
C GLY A 3 66.77 -14.11 2.53
N PRO A 4 65.97 -13.66 3.48
CA PRO A 4 64.62 -14.23 3.66
C PRO A 4 63.63 -13.63 2.65
N LEU A 5 62.98 -14.55 1.96
CA LEU A 5 61.88 -14.30 1.05
C LEU A 5 60.68 -13.83 1.85
N ARG A 6 60.30 -12.54 1.75
CA ARG A 6 59.08 -12.00 2.37
C ARG A 6 57.89 -12.31 1.48
N ILE A 7 57.09 -13.30 1.88
CA ILE A 7 55.80 -13.63 1.28
C ILE A 7 54.79 -12.58 1.78
N LEU A 8 54.40 -11.65 0.94
CA LEU A 8 53.27 -10.75 1.18
C LEU A 8 51.97 -11.52 0.84
N ALA A 9 51.29 -11.96 1.89
CA ALA A 9 49.93 -12.49 1.75
C ALA A 9 48.95 -11.33 1.59
N ALA A 10 48.47 -11.11 0.37
CA ALA A 10 47.37 -10.20 0.09
C ALA A 10 46.06 -10.85 0.50
N ALA A 11 45.51 -10.45 1.63
CA ALA A 11 44.17 -10.83 2.06
C ALA A 11 43.15 -10.06 1.23
N ALA A 12 42.57 -10.68 0.20
CA ALA A 12 41.43 -10.13 -0.54
C ALA A 12 40.19 -10.27 0.35
N ALA A 13 39.75 -9.18 0.95
CA ALA A 13 38.47 -9.08 1.65
C ALA A 13 37.38 -9.04 0.59
N LEU A 14 36.71 -10.16 0.36
CA LEU A 14 35.47 -10.24 -0.41
C LEU A 14 34.35 -9.63 0.43
N ALA A 15 34.08 -8.35 0.20
CA ALA A 15 32.89 -7.71 0.73
C ALA A 15 31.66 -8.26 -0.04
N SER A 16 31.01 -9.27 0.49
CA SER A 16 29.73 -9.73 0.02
C SER A 16 28.69 -8.67 0.38
N ALA A 17 28.41 -7.76 -0.55
CA ALA A 17 27.24 -6.91 -0.48
C ALA A 17 26.00 -7.81 -0.66
N ALA A 18 25.41 -8.25 0.45
CA ALA A 18 24.10 -8.86 0.45
C ALA A 18 23.12 -7.79 -0.05
N ALA A 19 22.77 -7.81 -1.33
CA ALA A 19 21.66 -7.06 -1.88
C ALA A 19 20.40 -7.60 -1.18
N TRP A 20 19.89 -6.86 -0.24
CA TRP A 20 18.60 -7.12 0.37
C TRP A 20 17.58 -6.89 -0.74
N ALA A 21 17.13 -7.97 -1.38
CA ALA A 21 16.04 -7.93 -2.32
C ALA A 21 14.80 -7.50 -1.54
N GLN A 22 14.44 -6.22 -1.66
CA GLN A 22 13.20 -5.72 -1.09
C GLN A 22 12.07 -6.39 -1.87
N SER A 23 11.22 -7.12 -1.17
CA SER A 23 9.99 -7.66 -1.77
C SER A 23 9.21 -6.50 -2.39
N PRO A 24 8.66 -6.68 -3.62
CA PRO A 24 7.84 -5.65 -4.24
C PRO A 24 6.73 -5.21 -3.28
N SER A 25 6.59 -3.90 -3.06
CA SER A 25 5.50 -3.38 -2.23
C SER A 25 4.17 -3.72 -2.88
N ALA A 26 3.18 -4.12 -2.07
CA ALA A 26 1.84 -4.41 -2.57
C ALA A 26 1.26 -3.20 -3.31
N SER A 27 0.61 -3.44 -4.46
CA SER A 27 -0.07 -2.39 -5.22
C SER A 27 -1.29 -1.85 -4.47
N GLY A 28 -1.78 -0.68 -4.85
CA GLY A 28 -3.01 -0.14 -4.28
C GLY A 28 -4.21 -1.07 -4.46
N ARG A 29 -4.29 -1.74 -5.61
CA ARG A 29 -5.31 -2.76 -5.88
C ARG A 29 -5.18 -3.96 -4.93
N ASP A 30 -3.97 -4.46 -4.71
CA ASP A 30 -3.74 -5.58 -3.80
C ASP A 30 -4.14 -5.23 -2.36
N ILE A 31 -3.76 -4.02 -1.90
CA ILE A 31 -4.13 -3.53 -0.57
C ILE A 31 -5.66 -3.41 -0.45
N PHE A 32 -6.33 -2.89 -1.48
CA PHE A 32 -7.78 -2.75 -1.53
C PHE A 32 -8.52 -4.10 -1.42
N LEU A 33 -7.97 -5.16 -2.03
CA LEU A 33 -8.61 -6.47 -2.11
C LEU A 33 -8.26 -7.41 -0.96
N ARG A 34 -7.06 -7.29 -0.39
CA ARG A 34 -6.56 -8.26 0.60
C ARG A 34 -7.25 -8.14 1.95
N ALA A 35 -7.73 -9.26 2.46
CA ALA A 35 -8.41 -9.35 3.76
C ALA A 35 -7.51 -9.00 4.97
N ASP A 36 -6.19 -9.21 4.83
CA ASP A 36 -5.18 -8.89 5.85
C ASP A 36 -4.61 -7.47 5.72
N LYS A 37 -5.17 -6.64 4.84
CA LYS A 37 -4.77 -5.25 4.59
C LYS A 37 -5.98 -4.32 4.65
N GLY A 38 -6.29 -3.61 3.56
CA GLY A 38 -7.42 -2.69 3.51
C GLY A 38 -8.77 -3.37 3.56
N ASN A 39 -8.89 -4.51 2.88
CA ASN A 39 -10.14 -5.27 2.75
C ASN A 39 -11.34 -4.40 2.35
N CYS A 40 -11.09 -3.41 1.52
CA CYS A 40 -12.09 -2.41 1.13
C CYS A 40 -13.25 -3.05 0.36
N ILE A 41 -12.94 -4.15 -0.36
CA ILE A 41 -13.91 -4.92 -1.14
C ILE A 41 -14.97 -5.61 -0.27
N ALA A 42 -14.73 -5.75 1.04
CA ALA A 42 -15.73 -6.28 1.97
C ALA A 42 -16.95 -5.36 2.11
N CYS A 43 -16.79 -4.06 1.85
CA CYS A 43 -17.84 -3.05 1.99
C CYS A 43 -18.13 -2.27 0.70
N HIS A 44 -17.17 -2.19 -0.21
CA HIS A 44 -17.26 -1.38 -1.44
C HIS A 44 -17.26 -2.24 -2.69
N GLN A 45 -18.08 -1.86 -3.67
CA GLN A 45 -18.03 -2.37 -5.02
C GLN A 45 -17.18 -1.44 -5.89
N VAL A 46 -16.52 -2.01 -6.89
CA VAL A 46 -15.79 -1.29 -7.94
C VAL A 46 -16.31 -1.72 -9.32
N PRO A 47 -16.02 -0.98 -10.40
CA PRO A 47 -16.40 -1.36 -11.74
C PRO A 47 -15.85 -2.72 -12.16
N GLU A 48 -16.55 -3.36 -13.10
CA GLU A 48 -16.10 -4.60 -13.74
C GLU A 48 -14.68 -4.43 -14.31
N GLY A 49 -13.82 -5.40 -14.09
CA GLY A 49 -12.42 -5.36 -14.50
C GLY A 49 -11.48 -4.65 -13.52
N ALA A 50 -11.98 -3.74 -12.68
CA ALA A 50 -11.15 -3.10 -11.66
C ALA A 50 -10.94 -3.98 -10.41
N GLY A 51 -11.88 -4.87 -10.14
CA GLY A 51 -11.83 -5.82 -9.03
C GLY A 51 -12.83 -6.94 -9.23
N PRO A 52 -12.94 -7.89 -8.28
CA PRO A 52 -13.91 -8.96 -8.34
C PRO A 52 -15.33 -8.41 -8.22
N ALA A 53 -16.28 -9.08 -8.88
CA ALA A 53 -17.69 -8.78 -8.70
C ALA A 53 -18.13 -9.24 -7.29
N VAL A 54 -18.52 -8.27 -6.47
CA VAL A 54 -19.03 -8.51 -5.11
C VAL A 54 -20.39 -7.83 -4.94
N ARG A 55 -21.17 -8.30 -3.97
CA ARG A 55 -22.46 -7.69 -3.62
C ARG A 55 -22.39 -6.83 -2.37
N ALA A 56 -21.19 -6.38 -2.02
CA ALA A 56 -20.98 -5.50 -0.87
C ALA A 56 -21.71 -4.17 -1.07
N ASN A 57 -22.44 -3.71 -0.08
CA ASN A 57 -23.24 -2.48 -0.12
C ASN A 57 -23.21 -1.70 1.21
N MET A 58 -22.33 -2.07 2.12
CA MET A 58 -22.15 -1.35 3.38
C MET A 58 -21.54 0.03 3.14
N GLY A 59 -20.62 0.13 2.17
CA GLY A 59 -20.09 1.39 1.66
C GLY A 59 -20.65 1.70 0.27
N PRO A 60 -20.50 2.95 -0.21
CA PRO A 60 -20.90 3.30 -1.57
C PRO A 60 -20.05 2.56 -2.61
N ARG A 61 -20.63 2.34 -3.80
CA ARG A 61 -19.85 1.91 -4.97
C ARG A 61 -18.80 2.98 -5.29
N LEU A 62 -17.59 2.55 -5.57
CA LEU A 62 -16.47 3.42 -5.90
C LEU A 62 -16.19 3.32 -7.41
N ASP A 63 -16.29 4.43 -8.11
CA ASP A 63 -15.99 4.60 -9.54
C ASP A 63 -15.59 6.06 -9.80
N ALA A 64 -15.18 6.35 -11.03
CA ALA A 64 -14.76 7.70 -11.42
C ALA A 64 -15.86 8.75 -11.18
N ALA A 65 -17.14 8.41 -11.41
CA ALA A 65 -18.25 9.34 -11.20
C ALA A 65 -18.44 9.67 -9.72
N ARG A 66 -18.35 8.66 -8.85
CA ARG A 66 -18.47 8.83 -7.39
C ARG A 66 -17.32 9.61 -6.82
N LEU A 67 -16.12 9.40 -7.34
CA LEU A 67 -14.89 10.04 -6.83
C LEU A 67 -14.59 11.39 -7.50
N LYS A 68 -15.45 11.85 -8.40
CA LYS A 68 -15.31 13.16 -9.02
C LYS A 68 -15.24 14.26 -7.96
N GLY A 69 -14.16 15.05 -8.00
CA GLY A 69 -13.93 16.12 -7.02
C GLY A 69 -13.36 15.67 -5.68
N TRP A 70 -13.04 14.38 -5.53
CA TRP A 70 -12.30 13.88 -4.39
C TRP A 70 -10.81 13.90 -4.68
N ASP A 71 -10.16 14.97 -4.28
CA ASP A 71 -8.71 15.09 -4.44
C ASP A 71 -7.94 14.17 -3.48
N ARG A 72 -6.63 14.09 -3.68
CA ARG A 72 -5.74 13.25 -2.88
C ARG A 72 -5.80 13.60 -1.38
N ALA A 73 -5.85 14.88 -1.05
CA ALA A 73 -5.86 15.33 0.34
C ALA A 73 -7.15 14.91 1.06
N ARG A 74 -8.29 15.02 0.38
CA ARG A 74 -9.59 14.59 0.89
C ARG A 74 -9.66 13.08 1.08
N LEU A 75 -9.18 12.30 0.10
CA LEU A 75 -9.11 10.84 0.22
C LEU A 75 -8.17 10.40 1.34
N ARG A 76 -7.03 11.04 1.47
CA ARG A 76 -6.07 10.76 2.55
C ARG A 76 -6.70 11.01 3.91
N ALA A 77 -7.35 12.15 4.11
CA ALA A 77 -8.02 12.49 5.38
C ALA A 77 -9.11 11.47 5.73
N LEU A 78 -9.91 11.03 4.73
CA LEU A 78 -10.94 10.02 4.92
C LEU A 78 -10.36 8.65 5.28
N LEU A 79 -9.30 8.22 4.61
CA LEU A 79 -8.64 6.93 4.87
C LEU A 79 -7.86 6.95 6.19
N ASP A 80 -7.33 8.10 6.58
CA ASP A 80 -6.66 8.26 7.87
C ASP A 80 -7.65 8.10 9.03
N ASP A 81 -8.68 8.92 9.06
CA ASP A 81 -9.70 8.91 10.12
C ASP A 81 -11.07 9.36 9.60
N PRO A 82 -11.90 8.44 9.10
CA PRO A 82 -13.22 8.77 8.57
C PRO A 82 -14.19 9.29 9.64
N MET A 83 -13.94 9.01 10.92
CA MET A 83 -14.77 9.47 12.02
C MET A 83 -14.74 10.98 12.21
N ARG A 84 -13.70 11.67 11.72
CA ARG A 84 -13.66 13.14 11.73
C ARG A 84 -14.73 13.77 10.87
N ALA A 85 -15.08 13.10 9.76
CA ALA A 85 -16.13 13.57 8.85
C ALA A 85 -17.51 13.03 9.23
N ASN A 86 -17.57 11.79 9.73
CA ASN A 86 -18.79 11.12 10.16
C ASN A 86 -18.50 10.25 11.39
N PRO A 87 -18.81 10.72 12.60
CA PRO A 87 -18.56 9.97 13.83
C PRO A 87 -19.25 8.62 13.92
N ASP A 88 -20.35 8.42 13.19
CA ASP A 88 -21.15 7.20 13.19
C ASP A 88 -20.74 6.21 12.07
N THR A 89 -19.65 6.51 11.36
CA THR A 89 -19.18 5.64 10.27
C THR A 89 -18.69 4.29 10.79
N VAL A 90 -18.98 3.23 10.02
CA VAL A 90 -18.39 1.89 10.22
C VAL A 90 -17.11 1.69 9.42
N MET A 91 -16.71 2.66 8.59
CA MET A 91 -15.46 2.61 7.84
C MET A 91 -14.27 2.66 8.81
N PRO A 92 -13.31 1.70 8.72
CA PRO A 92 -12.17 1.69 9.62
C PRO A 92 -11.26 2.92 9.46
N PRO A 93 -10.68 3.44 10.56
CA PRO A 93 -9.68 4.51 10.53
C PRO A 93 -8.29 3.94 10.22
N TYR A 94 -8.02 3.69 8.95
CA TYR A 94 -6.86 2.94 8.48
C TYR A 94 -5.51 3.56 8.90
N GLY A 95 -5.37 4.87 8.81
CA GLY A 95 -4.15 5.55 9.23
C GLY A 95 -4.07 5.69 10.75
N ARG A 96 -5.11 6.21 11.38
CA ARG A 96 -5.15 6.44 12.82
C ARG A 96 -4.89 5.19 13.65
N HIS A 97 -5.46 4.05 13.25
CA HIS A 97 -5.25 2.77 13.91
C HIS A 97 -4.08 1.95 13.33
N ARG A 98 -3.30 2.54 12.42
CA ARG A 98 -2.14 1.89 11.80
C ARG A 98 -2.45 0.56 11.11
N LEU A 99 -3.64 0.44 10.56
CA LEU A 99 -4.04 -0.70 9.72
C LEU A 99 -3.32 -0.67 8.39
N LEU A 100 -3.08 0.54 7.87
CA LEU A 100 -2.25 0.82 6.71
C LEU A 100 -1.23 1.90 7.07
N ASP A 101 -0.03 1.80 6.52
CA ASP A 101 0.95 2.88 6.60
C ASP A 101 0.65 3.99 5.58
N ALA A 102 1.35 5.11 5.71
CA ALA A 102 1.13 6.27 4.82
C ALA A 102 1.37 5.93 3.35
N GLY A 103 2.38 5.12 3.04
CA GLY A 103 2.68 4.70 1.67
C GLY A 103 1.62 3.75 1.11
N GLU A 104 1.06 2.89 1.92
CA GLU A 104 -0.06 2.01 1.56
C GLU A 104 -1.32 2.84 1.26
N ILE A 105 -1.61 3.84 2.07
CA ILE A 105 -2.73 4.77 1.84
C ILE A 105 -2.55 5.49 0.50
N GLU A 106 -1.36 6.01 0.20
CA GLU A 106 -1.09 6.68 -1.08
C GLU A 106 -1.32 5.74 -2.28
N ARG A 107 -0.87 4.49 -2.20
CA ARG A 107 -1.09 3.51 -3.26
C ARG A 107 -2.57 3.16 -3.45
N VAL A 108 -3.34 3.10 -2.37
CA VAL A 108 -4.81 2.94 -2.45
C VAL A 108 -5.44 4.14 -3.15
N ILE A 109 -5.01 5.36 -2.84
CA ILE A 109 -5.50 6.58 -3.51
C ILE A 109 -5.19 6.55 -5.00
N ASP A 110 -3.98 6.13 -5.39
CA ASP A 110 -3.62 5.96 -6.82
C ASP A 110 -4.56 4.97 -7.52
N TYR A 111 -4.85 3.85 -6.88
CA TYR A 111 -5.81 2.88 -7.42
C TYR A 111 -7.22 3.46 -7.54
N LEU A 112 -7.70 4.18 -6.52
CA LEU A 112 -9.02 4.82 -6.53
C LEU A 112 -9.15 5.87 -7.64
N HIS A 113 -8.12 6.68 -7.87
CA HIS A 113 -8.10 7.67 -8.95
C HIS A 113 -8.00 7.07 -10.35
N ALA A 114 -7.57 5.81 -10.46
CA ALA A 114 -7.50 5.07 -11.72
C ALA A 114 -8.77 4.27 -12.04
N LEU A 115 -9.77 4.25 -11.15
CA LEU A 115 -11.04 3.57 -11.40
C LEU A 115 -11.79 4.22 -12.57
N PRO A 116 -12.38 3.41 -13.48
CA PRO A 116 -13.21 3.89 -14.58
C PRO A 116 -14.58 4.42 -14.13
#